data_82a50941a781e811f5ea82275d9e2bf7
#
_entry.id   82a50941a781e811f5ea82275d9e2bf7
#
_cell.length_a   1.000
_cell.length_b   1.000
_cell.length_c   1.000
_cell.angle_alpha   90.00
_cell.angle_beta   90.00
_cell.angle_gamma   90.00
#
_symmetry.space_group_name_H-M   'P 1'
#
loop_
_entity.id
_entity.type
_entity.pdbx_description
1 polymer ?
#
loop_
_entity_poly.entity_id
_entity_poly.type
_entity_poly.pdbx_seq_one_letter_code
_entity_poly.pdbx_strand_id
1 'polypeptide(L)'
;DIARLCHVFYIGGTKVGALCGEAVVFTKKNMPPHFDNLVKKHGALLAKGRLLGIQFDTLFTNQLYFKISKNAIDRAEELKAAFAEKGYEFYIDSPTNQQFVILENKKMAELAKKVRFSFWEKYDENHTVVRFATSWASTKEKIESLRQLL
;
A
#
# COMPACT_ATOMS: atom_id res chain seq x y z
N ASP A 1 6.37 -2.26 17.74
CA ASP A 1 5.68 -1.09 18.30
C ASP A 1 4.15 -1.20 18.20
N ILE A 2 3.56 -1.53 17.04
CA ILE A 2 2.10 -1.62 16.85
C ILE A 2 1.48 -2.60 17.87
N ALA A 3 2.03 -3.81 18.00
CA ALA A 3 1.52 -4.81 18.94
C ALA A 3 1.57 -4.36 20.41
N ARG A 4 2.45 -3.44 20.78
CA ARG A 4 2.53 -2.85 22.12
C ARG A 4 1.44 -1.80 22.36
N LEU A 5 1.11 -1.05 21.32
CA LEU A 5 0.20 0.09 21.40
C LEU A 5 -1.26 -0.29 21.11
N CYS A 6 -1.50 -1.30 20.30
CA CYS A 6 -2.84 -1.70 19.87
C CYS A 6 -3.30 -3.01 20.54
N HIS A 7 -4.59 -3.12 20.80
CA HIS A 7 -5.21 -4.36 21.27
C HIS A 7 -5.52 -5.32 20.11
N VAL A 8 -5.86 -4.75 18.98
CA VAL A 8 -6.13 -5.47 17.72
C VAL A 8 -5.57 -4.64 16.58
N PHE A 9 -4.95 -5.29 15.60
CA PHE A 9 -4.57 -4.68 14.33
C PHE A 9 -4.62 -5.72 13.22
N TYR A 10 -4.55 -5.26 11.97
CA TYR A 10 -4.49 -6.16 10.83
C TYR A 10 -3.26 -5.86 9.97
N ILE A 11 -2.82 -6.87 9.24
CA ILE A 11 -1.67 -6.82 8.34
C ILE A 11 -2.17 -7.16 6.94
N GLY A 12 -2.06 -6.21 6.01
CA GLY A 12 -2.44 -6.41 4.63
C GLY A 12 -1.43 -7.29 3.88
N GLY A 13 -1.92 -8.11 2.96
CA GLY A 13 -1.07 -9.00 2.16
C GLY A 13 -0.95 -8.62 0.68
N THR A 14 -1.90 -7.90 0.13
CA THR A 14 -1.99 -7.67 -1.33
C THR A 14 -0.85 -6.82 -1.90
N LYS A 15 -0.34 -5.86 -1.15
CA LYS A 15 0.81 -5.03 -1.58
C LYS A 15 2.16 -5.75 -1.49
N VAL A 16 2.18 -6.92 -0.87
CA VAL A 16 3.37 -7.77 -0.75
C VAL A 16 3.19 -9.12 -1.44
N GLY A 17 2.25 -9.23 -2.38
CA GLY A 17 2.11 -10.37 -3.28
C GLY A 17 1.06 -11.40 -2.90
N ALA A 18 0.31 -11.25 -1.80
CA ALA A 18 -0.85 -12.09 -1.56
C ALA A 18 -1.97 -11.78 -2.58
N LEU A 19 -2.70 -12.80 -3.00
CA LEU A 19 -3.86 -12.63 -3.91
C LEU A 19 -4.98 -11.87 -3.23
N CYS A 20 -5.22 -12.15 -1.96
CA CYS A 20 -6.28 -11.53 -1.15
C CYS A 20 -6.06 -11.78 0.33
N GLY A 21 -6.87 -11.12 1.16
CA GLY A 21 -6.92 -11.34 2.60
C GLY A 21 -6.00 -10.45 3.41
N GLU A 22 -6.26 -10.47 4.70
CA GLU A 22 -5.52 -9.77 5.73
C GLU A 22 -5.37 -10.66 6.96
N ALA A 23 -4.26 -10.52 7.68
CA ALA A 23 -4.07 -11.20 8.96
C ALA A 23 -4.55 -10.29 10.09
N VAL A 24 -5.52 -10.73 10.90
CA VAL A 24 -5.98 -10.00 12.08
C VAL A 24 -5.25 -10.53 13.31
N VAL A 25 -4.64 -9.62 14.07
CA VAL A 25 -3.80 -9.93 15.22
C VAL A 25 -4.44 -9.40 16.50
N PHE A 26 -4.76 -10.28 17.43
CA PHE A 26 -5.19 -9.96 18.79
C PHE A 26 -3.98 -10.02 19.74
N THR A 27 -3.59 -8.91 20.33
CA THR A 27 -2.31 -8.80 21.07
C THR A 27 -2.40 -9.09 22.56
N LYS A 28 -3.61 -9.02 23.14
CA LYS A 28 -3.84 -9.06 24.58
C LYS A 28 -4.67 -10.28 25.04
N LYS A 29 -4.68 -11.36 24.24
CA LYS A 29 -5.61 -12.50 24.47
C LYS A 29 -7.08 -12.06 24.58
N ASN A 30 -7.43 -11.00 23.86
CA ASN A 30 -8.72 -10.32 23.91
C ASN A 30 -9.62 -10.69 22.73
N MET A 31 -9.37 -11.83 22.08
CA MET A 31 -10.25 -12.33 21.04
C MET A 31 -11.63 -12.62 21.68
N PRO A 32 -12.74 -12.15 21.07
CA PRO A 32 -14.08 -12.39 21.58
C PRO A 32 -14.36 -13.89 21.79
N PRO A 33 -15.08 -14.28 22.82
CA PRO A 33 -15.50 -15.68 23.01
C PRO A 33 -16.32 -16.12 21.80
N HIS A 34 -16.16 -17.37 21.40
CA HIS A 34 -16.85 -17.95 20.24
C HIS A 34 -16.61 -17.18 18.92
N PHE A 35 -15.39 -16.67 18.70
CA PHE A 35 -15.04 -15.83 17.55
C PHE A 35 -15.37 -16.50 16.22
N ASP A 36 -15.11 -17.80 16.07
CA ASP A 36 -15.46 -18.56 14.85
C ASP A 36 -16.96 -18.56 14.56
N ASN A 37 -17.78 -18.62 15.60
CA ASN A 37 -19.24 -18.54 15.45
C ASN A 37 -19.67 -17.14 15.02
N LEU A 38 -18.99 -16.08 15.50
CA LEU A 38 -19.22 -14.71 15.05
C LEU A 38 -18.86 -14.54 13.59
N VAL A 39 -17.69 -15.04 13.18
CA VAL A 39 -17.23 -15.02 11.78
C VAL A 39 -18.27 -15.72 10.88
N LYS A 40 -18.73 -16.89 11.27
CA LYS A 40 -19.75 -17.65 10.53
C LYS A 40 -21.09 -16.92 10.47
N LYS A 41 -21.55 -16.37 11.58
CA LYS A 41 -22.81 -15.61 11.69
C LYS A 41 -22.83 -14.40 10.73
N HIS A 42 -21.70 -13.75 10.56
CA HIS A 42 -21.55 -12.59 9.67
C HIS A 42 -21.22 -12.97 8.22
N GLY A 43 -21.30 -14.25 7.85
CA GLY A 43 -21.02 -14.73 6.50
C GLY A 43 -19.54 -14.61 6.08
N ALA A 44 -18.64 -14.38 7.03
CA ALA A 44 -17.21 -14.14 6.75
C ALA A 44 -16.35 -15.42 6.78
N LEU A 45 -16.95 -16.59 7.01
CA LEU A 45 -16.24 -17.86 7.01
C LEU A 45 -15.98 -18.33 5.58
N LEU A 46 -14.75 -18.23 5.13
CA LEU A 46 -14.33 -18.76 3.84
C LEU A 46 -14.19 -20.29 3.91
N ALA A 47 -14.95 -21.03 3.08
CA ALA A 47 -14.94 -22.50 3.07
C ALA A 47 -13.56 -23.12 2.80
N LYS A 48 -12.68 -22.42 2.12
CA LYS A 48 -11.28 -22.78 1.83
C LYS A 48 -10.30 -21.77 2.46
N GLY A 49 -10.50 -21.41 3.71
CA GLY A 49 -9.69 -20.43 4.45
C GLY A 49 -8.18 -20.75 4.49
N ARG A 50 -7.81 -22.03 4.35
CA ARG A 50 -6.40 -22.42 4.22
C ARG A 50 -5.68 -21.71 3.05
N LEU A 51 -6.39 -21.27 2.01
CA LEU A 51 -5.79 -20.50 0.92
C LEU A 51 -5.23 -19.17 1.42
N LEU A 52 -5.91 -18.51 2.36
CA LEU A 52 -5.40 -17.31 3.02
C LEU A 52 -4.27 -17.66 3.98
N GLY A 53 -4.45 -18.70 4.78
CA GLY A 53 -3.44 -19.16 5.76
C GLY A 53 -2.11 -19.49 5.12
N ILE A 54 -2.08 -20.23 4.00
CA ILE A 54 -0.84 -20.56 3.27
C ILE A 54 -0.13 -19.30 2.76
N GLN A 55 -0.86 -18.30 2.28
CA GLN A 55 -0.25 -17.04 1.81
C GLN A 55 0.46 -16.32 2.96
N PHE A 56 -0.19 -16.18 4.11
CA PHE A 56 0.40 -15.50 5.26
C PHE A 56 1.51 -16.33 5.93
N ASP A 57 1.35 -17.66 6.01
CA ASP A 57 2.42 -18.54 6.47
C ASP A 57 3.69 -18.38 5.61
N THR A 58 3.54 -18.38 4.29
CA THR A 58 4.63 -18.14 3.35
C THR A 58 5.25 -16.74 3.54
N LEU A 59 4.42 -15.70 3.62
CA LEU A 59 4.90 -14.32 3.77
C LEU A 59 5.64 -14.10 5.09
N PHE A 60 5.23 -14.74 6.17
CA PHE A 60 5.90 -14.59 7.47
C PHE A 60 7.07 -15.55 7.67
N THR A 61 7.26 -16.54 6.79
CA THR A 61 8.41 -17.44 6.80
C THR A 61 9.65 -16.71 6.29
N ASN A 62 10.81 -16.92 6.95
CA ASN A 62 12.10 -16.35 6.57
C ASN A 62 12.12 -14.85 6.30
N GLN A 63 11.25 -14.09 7.00
CA GLN A 63 11.10 -12.64 6.87
C GLN A 63 10.74 -12.17 5.45
N LEU A 64 10.07 -13.01 4.67
CA LEU A 64 9.74 -12.70 3.28
C LEU A 64 8.86 -11.44 3.17
N TYR A 65 7.89 -11.26 4.07
CA TYR A 65 7.04 -10.07 4.14
C TYR A 65 7.87 -8.78 4.17
N PHE A 66 8.88 -8.73 5.05
CA PHE A 66 9.74 -7.54 5.20
C PHE A 66 10.63 -7.31 3.98
N LYS A 67 11.18 -8.37 3.39
CA LYS A 67 12.01 -8.27 2.18
C LYS A 67 11.20 -7.70 0.99
N ILE A 68 9.97 -8.17 0.82
CA ILE A 68 9.08 -7.70 -0.24
C ILE A 68 8.61 -6.28 0.04
N SER A 69 8.23 -5.97 1.29
CA SER A 69 7.82 -4.62 1.70
C SER A 69 8.94 -3.60 1.48
N LYS A 70 10.20 -3.99 1.75
CA LYS A 70 11.36 -3.13 1.52
C LYS A 70 11.46 -2.70 0.06
N ASN A 71 11.23 -3.60 -0.90
CA ASN A 71 11.22 -3.23 -2.31
C ASN A 71 10.17 -2.13 -2.60
N ALA A 72 8.97 -2.25 -2.04
CA ALA A 72 7.93 -1.24 -2.23
C ALA A 72 8.35 0.13 -1.67
N ILE A 73 8.98 0.16 -0.50
CA ILE A 73 9.48 1.40 0.11
C ILE A 73 10.64 1.98 -0.70
N ASP A 74 11.63 1.17 -1.09
CA ASP A 74 12.75 1.64 -1.91
C ASP A 74 12.25 2.28 -3.23
N ARG A 75 11.25 1.67 -3.87
CA ARG A 75 10.64 2.24 -5.08
C ARG A 75 9.84 3.51 -4.80
N ALA A 76 9.23 3.63 -3.61
CA ALA A 76 8.54 4.86 -3.21
C ALA A 76 9.52 6.02 -3.01
N GLU A 77 10.67 5.78 -2.39
CA GLU A 77 11.72 6.79 -2.23
C GLU A 77 12.33 7.21 -3.59
N GLU A 78 12.56 6.28 -4.50
CA GLU A 78 13.02 6.60 -5.86
C GLU A 78 11.97 7.43 -6.64
N LEU A 79 10.69 7.10 -6.49
CA LEU A 79 9.59 7.87 -7.07
C LEU A 79 9.55 9.28 -6.48
N LYS A 80 9.66 9.40 -5.16
CA LYS A 80 9.72 10.68 -4.44
C LYS A 80 10.87 11.55 -4.95
N ALA A 81 12.07 10.95 -5.07
CA ALA A 81 13.23 11.63 -5.63
C ALA A 81 12.98 12.13 -7.07
N ALA A 82 12.36 11.31 -7.92
CA ALA A 82 12.07 11.66 -9.30
C ALA A 82 11.15 12.88 -9.42
N PHE A 83 10.12 12.97 -8.59
CA PHE A 83 9.24 14.14 -8.53
C PHE A 83 9.95 15.38 -7.96
N ALA A 84 10.71 15.21 -6.87
CA ALA A 84 11.46 16.31 -6.24
C ALA A 84 12.50 16.92 -7.20
N GLU A 85 13.25 16.12 -7.96
CA GLU A 85 14.23 16.57 -8.97
C GLU A 85 13.58 17.44 -10.07
N LYS A 86 12.30 17.22 -10.34
CA LYS A 86 11.52 17.99 -11.31
C LYS A 86 10.78 19.20 -10.69
N GLY A 87 10.98 19.45 -9.40
CA GLY A 87 10.39 20.57 -8.70
C GLY A 87 8.94 20.43 -8.28
N TYR A 88 8.40 19.19 -8.28
CA TYR A 88 7.04 18.94 -7.80
C TYR A 88 6.97 18.97 -6.28
N GLU A 89 5.88 19.51 -5.75
CA GLU A 89 5.61 19.57 -4.33
C GLU A 89 4.80 18.35 -3.86
N PHE A 90 5.04 17.95 -2.61
CA PHE A 90 4.30 16.89 -1.96
C PHE A 90 3.29 17.47 -0.96
N TYR A 91 2.08 16.93 -0.99
CA TYR A 91 1.02 17.30 -0.05
C TYR A 91 1.35 16.89 1.38
N ILE A 92 2.02 15.76 1.53
CA ILE A 92 2.50 15.22 2.81
C ILE A 92 3.82 14.49 2.60
N ASP A 93 4.74 14.61 3.55
CA ASP A 93 5.95 13.79 3.59
C ASP A 93 5.61 12.39 4.11
N SER A 94 5.37 11.47 3.19
CA SER A 94 4.95 10.11 3.52
C SER A 94 6.15 9.15 3.57
N PRO A 95 6.37 8.45 4.69
CA PRO A 95 7.39 7.40 4.80
C PRO A 95 6.89 6.04 4.29
N THR A 96 5.70 5.99 3.68
CA THR A 96 5.07 4.75 3.23
C THR A 96 5.24 4.52 1.73
N ASN A 97 4.71 3.41 1.25
CA ASN A 97 4.65 3.11 -0.18
C ASN A 97 3.66 3.99 -0.97
N GLN A 98 3.00 4.96 -0.32
CA GLN A 98 2.08 5.88 -0.96
C GLN A 98 2.66 7.29 -0.92
N GLN A 99 2.74 7.94 -2.08
CA GLN A 99 3.25 9.29 -2.23
C GLN A 99 2.16 10.20 -2.78
N PHE A 100 1.99 11.36 -2.17
CA PHE A 100 0.92 12.31 -2.48
C PHE A 100 1.53 13.55 -3.11
N VAL A 101 1.34 13.69 -4.41
CA VAL A 101 1.97 14.75 -5.22
C VAL A 101 0.94 15.77 -5.65
N ILE A 102 1.29 17.05 -5.56
CA ILE A 102 0.48 18.14 -6.07
C ILE A 102 0.81 18.32 -7.56
N LEU A 103 -0.17 18.13 -8.43
CA LEU A 103 -0.02 18.29 -9.88
C LEU A 103 -0.92 19.41 -10.41
N GLU A 104 -0.39 20.22 -11.31
CA GLU A 104 -1.21 21.10 -12.13
C GLU A 104 -2.23 20.27 -12.95
N ASN A 105 -3.48 20.70 -13.02
CA ASN A 105 -4.57 19.93 -13.66
C ASN A 105 -4.28 19.56 -15.12
N LYS A 106 -3.62 20.45 -15.87
CA LYS A 106 -3.22 20.19 -17.25
C LYS A 106 -2.18 19.07 -17.32
N LYS A 107 -1.11 19.17 -16.49
CA LYS A 107 -0.05 18.16 -16.42
C LYS A 107 -0.59 16.81 -15.92
N MET A 108 -1.49 16.84 -14.94
CA MET A 108 -2.19 15.64 -14.48
C MET A 108 -2.94 14.92 -15.61
N ALA A 109 -3.68 15.67 -16.43
CA ALA A 109 -4.44 15.11 -17.55
C ALA A 109 -3.52 14.49 -18.64
N GLU A 110 -2.36 15.09 -18.89
CA GLU A 110 -1.35 14.53 -19.81
C GLU A 110 -0.71 13.27 -19.25
N LEU A 111 -0.29 13.30 -17.98
CA LEU A 111 0.35 12.18 -17.33
C LEU A 111 -0.61 10.98 -17.20
N ALA A 112 -1.89 11.22 -16.94
CA ALA A 112 -2.94 10.18 -16.86
C ALA A 112 -3.11 9.35 -18.14
N LYS A 113 -2.67 9.85 -19.30
CA LYS A 113 -2.68 9.10 -20.56
C LYS A 113 -1.63 7.98 -20.60
N LYS A 114 -0.59 8.10 -19.79
CA LYS A 114 0.57 7.19 -19.81
C LYS A 114 0.79 6.45 -18.48
N VAL A 115 0.34 7.03 -17.35
CA VAL A 115 0.59 6.52 -15.99
C VAL A 115 -0.71 6.44 -15.23
N ARG A 116 -0.88 5.39 -14.45
CA ARG A 116 -2.01 5.25 -13.54
C ARG A 116 -1.66 5.70 -12.13
N PHE A 117 -2.48 6.60 -11.61
CA PHE A 117 -2.46 7.09 -10.24
C PHE A 117 -3.90 7.29 -9.76
N SER A 118 -4.10 7.53 -8.48
CA SER A 118 -5.43 7.78 -7.93
C SER A 118 -5.62 9.27 -7.66
N PHE A 119 -6.78 9.81 -7.99
CA PHE A 119 -7.22 11.08 -7.45
C PHE A 119 -7.27 10.98 -5.92
N TRP A 120 -6.80 12.00 -5.23
CA TRP A 120 -6.89 12.09 -3.79
C TRP A 120 -7.86 13.19 -3.37
N GLU A 121 -7.52 14.43 -3.64
CA GLU A 121 -8.40 15.57 -3.37
C GLU A 121 -8.04 16.78 -4.26
N LYS A 122 -8.96 17.74 -4.36
CA LYS A 122 -8.69 19.02 -4.99
C LYS A 122 -7.82 19.86 -4.06
N TYR A 123 -6.69 20.36 -4.54
CA TYR A 123 -5.80 21.21 -3.77
C TYR A 123 -6.23 22.69 -3.84
N ASP A 124 -6.39 23.20 -5.08
CA ASP A 124 -6.92 24.53 -5.40
C ASP A 124 -7.65 24.49 -6.76
N GLU A 125 -7.87 25.66 -7.38
CA GLU A 125 -8.56 25.73 -8.69
C GLU A 125 -7.75 25.11 -9.82
N ASN A 126 -6.42 25.15 -9.75
CA ASN A 126 -5.51 24.75 -10.81
C ASN A 126 -4.76 23.44 -10.50
N HIS A 127 -4.77 22.98 -9.23
CA HIS A 127 -3.99 21.85 -8.79
C HIS A 127 -4.85 20.77 -8.11
N THR A 128 -4.39 19.55 -8.26
CA THR A 128 -4.98 18.35 -7.66
C THR A 128 -3.91 17.54 -6.95
N VAL A 129 -4.23 17.04 -5.76
CA VAL A 129 -3.42 16.02 -5.09
C VAL A 129 -3.72 14.68 -5.72
N VAL A 130 -2.70 14.01 -6.19
CA VAL A 130 -2.77 12.64 -6.71
C VAL A 130 -1.93 11.69 -5.86
N ARG A 131 -2.38 10.44 -5.76
CA ARG A 131 -1.68 9.41 -4.99
C ARG A 131 -1.04 8.39 -5.93
N PHE A 132 0.27 8.27 -5.84
CA PHE A 132 1.04 7.16 -6.39
C PHE A 132 1.23 6.09 -5.34
N ALA A 133 1.18 4.82 -5.71
CA ALA A 133 1.40 3.71 -4.80
C ALA A 133 2.34 2.68 -5.43
N THR A 134 3.41 2.35 -4.73
CA THR A 134 4.32 1.28 -5.10
C THR A 134 3.93 -0.04 -4.41
N SER A 135 4.43 -1.15 -4.92
CA SER A 135 4.13 -2.48 -4.40
C SER A 135 5.30 -3.44 -4.68
N TRP A 136 5.10 -4.70 -4.36
CA TRP A 136 6.02 -5.79 -4.71
C TRP A 136 6.34 -5.86 -6.21
N ALA A 137 5.38 -5.44 -7.07
CA ALA A 137 5.51 -5.48 -8.52
C ALA A 137 6.11 -4.19 -9.13
N SER A 138 6.46 -3.21 -8.31
CA SER A 138 7.13 -1.99 -8.77
C SER A 138 8.61 -2.26 -9.02
N THR A 139 9.11 -1.86 -10.19
CA THR A 139 10.51 -2.05 -10.60
C THR A 139 11.20 -0.71 -10.82
N LYS A 140 12.55 -0.73 -10.81
CA LYS A 140 13.37 0.47 -11.09
C LYS A 140 13.08 1.05 -12.47
N GLU A 141 12.92 0.18 -13.48
CA GLU A 141 12.67 0.57 -14.87
C GLU A 141 11.36 1.33 -14.99
N LYS A 142 10.33 0.94 -14.22
CA LYS A 142 9.05 1.66 -14.19
C LYS A 142 9.19 3.04 -13.56
N ILE A 143 9.99 3.18 -12.51
CA ILE A 143 10.26 4.48 -11.89
C ILE A 143 11.06 5.37 -12.85
N GLU A 144 12.07 4.81 -13.52
CA GLU A 144 12.86 5.57 -14.51
C GLU A 144 12.00 6.00 -15.71
N SER A 145 11.11 5.13 -16.18
CA SER A 145 10.16 5.49 -17.23
C SER A 145 9.22 6.63 -16.80
N LEU A 146 8.79 6.64 -15.53
CA LEU A 146 8.01 7.74 -14.99
C LEU A 146 8.86 9.04 -14.94
N ARG A 147 10.11 8.97 -14.47
CA ARG A 147 11.04 10.13 -14.41
C ARG A 147 11.19 10.83 -15.77
N GLN A 148 11.18 10.05 -16.86
CA GLN A 148 11.27 10.60 -18.23
C GLN A 148 9.97 11.28 -18.70
N LEU A 149 8.84 11.02 -18.04
CA LEU A 149 7.54 11.62 -18.37
C LEU A 149 7.25 12.90 -17.59
N LEU A 150 7.97 13.11 -16.48
CA LEU A 150 7.87 14.30 -15.63
C LEU A 150 8.62 15.47 -16.23
#